data_d515fae6dd9a9b39c70043af212444ff
#
_entry.id   d515fae6dd9a9b39c70043af212444ff
#
_cell.length_a   1.000
_cell.length_b   1.000
_cell.length_c   1.000
_cell.angle_alpha   90.00
_cell.angle_beta   90.00
_cell.angle_gamma   90.00
#
_symmetry.space_group_name_H-M   'P 1'
#
loop_
_entity.id
_entity.type
_entity.pdbx_description
1 polymer ?
#
loop_
_entity_poly.entity_id
_entity_poly.type
_entity_poly.pdbx_seq_one_letter_code
_entity_poly.pdbx_strand_id
1 'polypeptide(L)'
;VGSFSRFRPTPANFAIFASPNRAHQFLDDIHEYVVQHQSTNAFVLGSFARFTSGFLGFFMCGIVGYIGAQAAAPIILNGLRRLEYRGYDSAGICTVSVGGIEIRKRAGKVADLESTLHVSAMEGTSGIGHTRWATHGVPNNPNAHPHADASGTIALVHNGIIENYLTIKKKLVKAGYAFASETDSEVLAVFIGMLFEQTGSLEQAVRTALVEVDGTFGLVVVSSQEPDVMIGARRGSPLVLGIGNNEFIFASDASAIIAHTRQVVYLHDNEMAIVHRNGTYVTKTIGNEATESAIEEIEFELDAIEKGGFDHFMLKEIFEQPNTFRDGMRGRLQIEDGNVRLGGLSAVGDALRAAQRIIITACGTSWHAALVGEYLIETLARIPVEVEYASEFRYRNPIILPHDVVIAISQSGETADTLAAIREAKMKGATVIGMVNVVGSTIARETDAGVYLHAGPEIGVASTKAFTSQLCVLTQFALLLGRMRGLGQSEGRALAKELDAIPMKIQNILDRVEDIENIAHEYSSASNFLYLGRGVNFPVALEGALKLKEISYIHAEGYPAAEMKH
;
A
#
# COMPACT_ATOMS: atom_id res chain seq x y z
N VAL A 1 15.94 -47.26 32.69
CA VAL A 1 15.49 -46.61 33.94
C VAL A 1 16.67 -45.75 34.45
N GLY A 2 16.70 -44.50 34.13
CA GLY A 2 17.71 -43.52 34.54
C GLY A 2 17.02 -42.19 34.78
N SER A 3 17.16 -41.68 35.97
CA SER A 3 16.49 -40.51 36.55
C SER A 3 16.76 -39.21 35.81
N PHE A 4 15.69 -38.55 35.35
CA PHE A 4 15.74 -37.15 34.89
C PHE A 4 15.65 -36.23 36.12
N SER A 5 16.78 -35.60 36.47
CA SER A 5 16.84 -34.51 37.44
C SER A 5 16.31 -33.20 36.80
N ARG A 6 15.56 -32.47 37.58
CA ARG A 6 14.84 -31.21 37.30
C ARG A 6 15.78 -30.13 36.73
N PHE A 7 15.55 -29.70 35.50
CA PHE A 7 16.04 -28.42 34.98
C PHE A 7 15.01 -27.32 35.31
N ARG A 8 15.43 -26.34 36.12
CA ARG A 8 14.75 -25.05 36.22
C ARG A 8 15.33 -24.13 35.15
N PRO A 9 14.53 -23.45 34.31
CA PRO A 9 15.09 -22.48 33.37
C PRO A 9 15.52 -21.22 34.12
N THR A 10 16.77 -20.87 33.99
CA THR A 10 17.29 -19.52 34.25
C THR A 10 17.26 -18.72 32.94
N PRO A 11 17.16 -17.37 32.97
CA PRO A 11 16.99 -16.51 31.76
C PRO A 11 18.14 -16.55 30.75
N ALA A 12 19.21 -17.29 31.00
CA ALA A 12 20.43 -17.30 30.21
C ALA A 12 20.51 -18.41 29.13
N ASN A 13 19.47 -19.23 28.91
CA ASN A 13 19.52 -20.37 27.97
C ASN A 13 18.74 -20.18 26.68
N PHE A 14 18.70 -18.98 26.09
CA PHE A 14 18.46 -18.82 24.67
C PHE A 14 19.80 -18.88 23.92
N ALA A 15 20.41 -20.07 23.87
CA ALA A 15 21.64 -20.27 23.14
C ALA A 15 21.35 -20.52 21.66
N ILE A 16 21.80 -19.60 20.86
CA ILE A 16 21.92 -19.64 19.40
C ILE A 16 22.93 -20.73 19.03
N PHE A 17 22.51 -21.73 18.27
CA PHE A 17 23.45 -22.64 17.61
C PHE A 17 23.95 -22.01 16.32
N ALA A 18 25.03 -21.23 16.39
CA ALA A 18 25.78 -20.77 15.24
C ALA A 18 27.06 -21.60 15.10
N SER A 19 27.09 -22.52 14.13
CA SER A 19 28.35 -23.12 13.66
C SER A 19 28.50 -22.81 12.16
N PRO A 20 29.47 -21.94 11.78
CA PRO A 20 29.68 -21.51 10.39
C PRO A 20 30.03 -22.65 9.42
N ASN A 21 30.64 -23.74 9.92
CA ASN A 21 31.18 -24.80 9.06
C ASN A 21 30.15 -25.79 8.51
N ARG A 22 28.90 -25.84 8.98
CA ARG A 22 27.86 -26.73 8.42
C ARG A 22 26.99 -26.05 7.37
N ALA A 23 26.90 -24.75 7.38
CA ALA A 23 26.15 -24.01 6.36
C ALA A 23 26.91 -24.00 5.02
N HIS A 24 28.23 -23.92 5.03
CA HIS A 24 29.04 -24.02 3.81
C HIS A 24 28.93 -25.41 3.15
N GLN A 25 28.99 -26.47 3.93
CA GLN A 25 28.88 -27.82 3.39
C GLN A 25 27.54 -28.12 2.74
N PHE A 26 26.44 -27.59 3.31
CA PHE A 26 25.09 -27.73 2.72
C PHE A 26 24.93 -26.92 1.42
N LEU A 27 25.55 -25.74 1.33
CA LEU A 27 25.55 -24.94 0.11
C LEU A 27 26.42 -25.54 -0.99
N ASP A 28 27.54 -26.16 -0.62
CA ASP A 28 28.43 -26.89 -1.54
C ASP A 28 27.73 -28.15 -2.09
N ASP A 29 27.01 -28.90 -1.26
CA ASP A 29 26.21 -30.05 -1.66
C ASP A 29 25.07 -29.67 -2.63
N ILE A 30 24.41 -28.51 -2.42
CA ILE A 30 23.41 -27.97 -3.37
C ILE A 30 24.09 -27.52 -4.66
N HIS A 31 25.25 -26.89 -4.59
CA HIS A 31 26.00 -26.46 -5.77
C HIS A 31 26.45 -27.66 -6.63
N GLU A 32 26.97 -28.70 -6.02
CA GLU A 32 27.33 -29.95 -6.72
C GLU A 32 26.11 -30.64 -7.35
N TYR A 33 24.97 -30.69 -6.63
CA TYR A 33 23.74 -31.26 -7.16
C TYR A 33 23.19 -30.49 -8.38
N VAL A 34 23.28 -29.16 -8.34
CA VAL A 34 22.84 -28.28 -9.44
C VAL A 34 23.77 -28.39 -10.65
N VAL A 35 25.09 -28.50 -10.43
CA VAL A 35 26.08 -28.62 -11.50
C VAL A 35 26.01 -30.01 -12.20
N GLN A 36 25.75 -31.08 -11.46
CA GLN A 36 25.63 -32.44 -12.03
C GLN A 36 24.35 -32.64 -12.86
N HIS A 37 23.31 -31.82 -12.72
CA HIS A 37 22.02 -31.98 -13.39
C HIS A 37 21.72 -30.90 -14.45
N GLN A 38 22.71 -30.10 -14.85
CA GLN A 38 22.55 -29.05 -15.88
C GLN A 38 22.35 -29.53 -17.32
N SER A 39 22.43 -30.86 -17.61
CA SER A 39 22.31 -31.34 -18.97
C SER A 39 20.89 -31.66 -19.46
N THR A 40 19.84 -31.52 -18.65
CA THR A 40 18.47 -31.88 -19.03
C THR A 40 17.38 -30.82 -18.80
N ASN A 41 17.68 -29.63 -18.31
CA ASN A 41 16.64 -28.67 -17.95
C ASN A 41 16.87 -27.20 -18.43
N ALA A 42 17.50 -27.03 -19.60
CA ALA A 42 17.57 -25.71 -20.26
C ALA A 42 16.19 -25.13 -20.63
N PHE A 43 15.14 -25.94 -20.65
CA PHE A 43 13.77 -25.49 -20.98
C PHE A 43 12.97 -24.97 -19.78
N VAL A 44 13.32 -25.37 -18.57
CA VAL A 44 12.60 -24.92 -17.34
C VAL A 44 13.13 -23.58 -16.81
N LEU A 45 14.43 -23.31 -16.96
CA LEU A 45 15.02 -22.04 -16.50
C LEU A 45 14.66 -20.85 -17.39
N GLY A 46 14.37 -21.06 -18.68
CA GLY A 46 13.89 -20.02 -19.59
C GLY A 46 12.46 -19.54 -19.26
N SER A 47 11.65 -20.37 -18.62
CA SER A 47 10.31 -20.01 -18.15
C SER A 47 10.34 -19.35 -16.76
N PHE A 48 11.32 -19.69 -15.91
CA PHE A 48 11.46 -19.07 -14.58
C PHE A 48 11.94 -17.62 -14.65
N ALA A 49 12.76 -17.24 -15.61
CA ALA A 49 13.22 -15.86 -15.79
C ALA A 49 12.10 -14.90 -16.26
N ARG A 50 10.97 -15.42 -16.77
CA ARG A 50 9.77 -14.62 -17.11
C ARG A 50 8.74 -14.55 -15.98
N PHE A 51 8.90 -15.37 -14.93
CA PHE A 51 7.99 -15.40 -13.78
C PHE A 51 8.49 -14.59 -12.56
N THR A 52 9.76 -14.16 -12.54
CA THR A 52 10.34 -13.39 -11.42
C THR A 52 10.03 -11.90 -11.45
N SER A 53 9.27 -11.38 -12.43
CA SER A 53 8.83 -9.99 -12.46
C SER A 53 7.56 -9.72 -11.61
N GLY A 54 7.02 -10.71 -10.91
CA GLY A 54 5.79 -10.59 -10.11
C GLY A 54 5.96 -10.54 -8.60
N PHE A 55 7.16 -10.61 -8.04
CA PHE A 55 7.42 -10.62 -6.60
C PHE A 55 8.16 -9.37 -6.12
N LEU A 56 7.58 -8.20 -6.37
CA LEU A 56 8.00 -6.97 -5.71
C LEU A 56 6.86 -6.51 -4.81
N GLY A 57 7.12 -6.46 -3.51
CA GLY A 57 6.20 -5.89 -2.53
C GLY A 57 5.73 -4.50 -2.98
N PHE A 58 4.53 -4.13 -2.57
CA PHE A 58 3.83 -2.92 -3.00
C PHE A 58 4.56 -1.62 -2.63
N PHE A 59 5.63 -1.30 -3.32
CA PHE A 59 6.14 0.07 -3.37
C PHE A 59 5.37 0.79 -4.47
N MET A 60 4.57 1.78 -4.10
CA MET A 60 3.82 2.58 -5.06
C MET A 60 4.54 3.89 -5.32
N CYS A 61 4.75 4.22 -6.58
CA CYS A 61 5.27 5.50 -7.03
C CYS A 61 4.44 6.68 -6.50
N GLY A 62 5.07 7.85 -6.31
CA GLY A 62 4.40 9.07 -5.88
C GLY A 62 4.13 10.02 -7.05
N ILE A 63 2.89 10.48 -7.20
CA ILE A 63 2.50 11.53 -8.15
C ILE A 63 2.14 12.80 -7.40
N VAL A 64 2.60 13.95 -7.92
CA VAL A 64 2.14 15.29 -7.52
C VAL A 64 1.96 16.13 -8.78
N GLY A 65 0.80 16.78 -8.95
CA GLY A 65 0.53 17.79 -9.95
C GLY A 65 0.05 19.07 -9.27
N TYR A 66 0.45 20.23 -9.73
CA TYR A 66 0.02 21.53 -9.22
C TYR A 66 -0.30 22.49 -10.35
N ILE A 67 -1.41 23.19 -10.24
CA ILE A 67 -1.79 24.34 -11.07
C ILE A 67 -2.41 25.41 -10.17
N GLY A 68 -1.87 26.63 -10.22
CA GLY A 68 -2.33 27.71 -9.36
C GLY A 68 -1.61 29.02 -9.65
N ALA A 69 -1.52 29.88 -8.62
CA ALA A 69 -0.87 31.18 -8.70
C ALA A 69 0.59 31.16 -8.19
N GLN A 70 0.98 30.14 -7.42
CA GLN A 70 2.30 30.04 -6.83
C GLN A 70 3.30 29.32 -7.77
N ALA A 71 4.61 29.44 -7.48
CA ALA A 71 5.65 28.68 -8.18
C ALA A 71 5.42 27.16 -7.97
N ALA A 72 5.28 26.41 -9.06
CA ALA A 72 4.93 25.00 -9.00
C ALA A 72 6.04 24.11 -8.43
N ALA A 73 7.30 24.40 -8.77
CA ALA A 73 8.42 23.52 -8.41
C ALA A 73 8.58 23.29 -6.89
N PRO A 74 8.55 24.31 -6.00
CA PRO A 74 8.65 24.10 -4.55
C PRO A 74 7.48 23.28 -4.00
N ILE A 75 6.26 23.49 -4.49
CA ILE A 75 5.06 22.78 -4.05
C ILE A 75 5.15 21.30 -4.41
N ILE A 76 5.51 21.01 -5.66
CA ILE A 76 5.67 19.65 -6.16
C ILE A 76 6.78 18.93 -5.39
N LEU A 77 7.96 19.55 -5.20
CA LEU A 77 9.05 18.94 -4.43
C LEU A 77 8.65 18.62 -3.00
N ASN A 78 7.93 19.52 -2.34
CA ASN A 78 7.43 19.28 -0.98
C ASN A 78 6.46 18.09 -0.94
N GLY A 79 5.54 18.03 -1.91
CA GLY A 79 4.64 16.88 -2.06
C GLY A 79 5.38 15.59 -2.33
N LEU A 80 6.39 15.58 -3.21
CA LEU A 80 7.21 14.40 -3.51
C LEU A 80 8.00 13.92 -2.30
N ARG A 81 8.57 14.82 -1.46
CA ARG A 81 9.23 14.42 -0.20
C ARG A 81 8.27 13.69 0.74
N ARG A 82 7.01 14.12 0.78
CA ARG A 82 5.97 13.47 1.58
C ARG A 82 5.53 12.12 1.02
N LEU A 83 5.76 11.86 -0.27
CA LEU A 83 5.46 10.59 -0.93
C LEU A 83 6.67 9.66 -1.03
N GLU A 84 7.86 10.09 -0.65
CA GLU A 84 9.12 9.33 -0.80
C GLU A 84 9.09 8.00 -0.02
N TYR A 85 8.28 7.92 1.05
CA TYR A 85 8.06 6.68 1.80
C TYR A 85 7.45 5.53 0.96
N ARG A 86 6.75 5.89 -0.13
CA ARG A 86 6.12 4.89 -1.02
C ARG A 86 7.13 4.16 -1.91
N GLY A 87 8.35 4.66 -2.00
CA GLY A 87 9.45 4.11 -2.78
C GLY A 87 10.12 5.17 -3.65
N TYR A 88 11.42 5.00 -3.85
CA TYR A 88 12.22 5.88 -4.69
C TYR A 88 13.43 5.13 -5.26
N ASP A 89 13.52 5.07 -6.56
CA ASP A 89 14.75 4.74 -7.29
C ASP A 89 15.17 5.90 -8.19
N SER A 90 14.21 6.76 -8.50
CA SER A 90 14.41 7.97 -9.25
C SER A 90 13.30 8.98 -8.97
N ALA A 91 13.59 10.26 -9.15
CA ALA A 91 12.63 11.34 -9.04
C ALA A 91 12.74 12.29 -10.22
N GLY A 92 11.65 13.01 -10.52
CA GLY A 92 11.69 14.06 -11.52
C GLY A 92 10.51 15.00 -11.42
N ILE A 93 10.69 16.16 -12.02
CA ILE A 93 9.74 17.27 -12.04
C ILE A 93 9.67 17.88 -13.45
N CYS A 94 8.49 18.33 -13.79
CA CYS A 94 8.22 19.12 -14.98
C CYS A 94 7.48 20.40 -14.58
N THR A 95 7.86 21.55 -15.13
CA THR A 95 7.07 22.77 -15.03
C THR A 95 6.69 23.30 -16.40
N VAL A 96 5.56 24.00 -16.46
CA VAL A 96 5.05 24.65 -17.65
C VAL A 96 5.14 26.16 -17.44
N SER A 97 5.85 26.84 -18.36
CA SER A 97 6.02 28.30 -18.38
C SER A 97 5.72 28.85 -19.77
N VAL A 98 5.81 30.16 -19.92
CA VAL A 98 5.71 30.83 -21.24
C VAL A 98 6.79 30.35 -22.22
N GLY A 99 7.93 29.86 -21.68
CA GLY A 99 9.03 29.30 -22.47
C GLY A 99 8.83 27.86 -22.94
N GLY A 100 7.76 27.20 -22.52
CA GLY A 100 7.48 25.81 -22.84
C GLY A 100 7.53 24.90 -21.61
N ILE A 101 7.87 23.64 -21.84
CA ILE A 101 8.03 22.62 -20.80
C ILE A 101 9.50 22.47 -20.41
N GLU A 102 9.79 22.55 -19.11
CA GLU A 102 11.10 22.22 -18.55
C GLU A 102 11.00 20.94 -17.72
N ILE A 103 11.84 19.93 -18.02
CA ILE A 103 11.87 18.65 -17.29
C ILE A 103 13.24 18.44 -16.67
N ARG A 104 13.27 18.05 -15.38
CA ARG A 104 14.48 17.59 -14.67
C ARG A 104 14.23 16.27 -13.99
N LYS A 105 15.19 15.35 -14.16
CA LYS A 105 15.10 13.99 -13.65
C LYS A 105 16.42 13.57 -13.03
N ARG A 106 16.35 12.76 -11.96
CA ARG A 106 17.52 12.20 -11.30
C ARG A 106 17.23 10.80 -10.79
N ALA A 107 18.15 9.86 -11.06
CA ALA A 107 18.20 8.60 -10.34
C ALA A 107 18.61 8.86 -8.88
N GLY A 108 17.92 8.26 -7.90
CA GLY A 108 18.12 8.49 -6.48
C GLY A 108 16.93 9.17 -5.80
N LYS A 109 17.19 9.79 -4.66
CA LYS A 109 16.18 10.43 -3.79
C LYS A 109 15.70 11.78 -4.32
N VAL A 110 14.59 12.28 -3.78
CA VAL A 110 14.10 13.64 -4.05
C VAL A 110 15.17 14.71 -3.72
N ALA A 111 15.95 14.49 -2.67
CA ALA A 111 17.07 15.36 -2.31
C ALA A 111 18.16 15.44 -3.42
N ASP A 112 18.41 14.33 -4.13
CA ASP A 112 19.37 14.30 -5.26
C ASP A 112 18.82 15.11 -6.46
N LEU A 113 17.51 15.03 -6.73
CA LEU A 113 16.84 15.86 -7.72
C LEU A 113 16.93 17.34 -7.32
N GLU A 114 16.63 17.66 -6.07
CA GLU A 114 16.66 19.03 -5.54
C GLU A 114 18.03 19.70 -5.68
N SER A 115 19.11 18.94 -5.46
CA SER A 115 20.48 19.44 -5.67
C SER A 115 20.71 19.97 -7.09
N THR A 116 20.00 19.44 -8.07
CA THR A 116 20.07 19.91 -9.47
C THR A 116 19.30 21.21 -9.70
N LEU A 117 18.35 21.54 -8.81
CA LEU A 117 17.50 22.73 -8.90
C LEU A 117 18.15 23.97 -8.29
N HIS A 118 19.07 23.79 -7.33
CA HIS A 118 19.83 24.92 -6.74
C HIS A 118 20.69 25.66 -7.74
N VAL A 119 20.97 25.07 -8.92
CA VAL A 119 21.80 25.68 -9.97
C VAL A 119 21.01 26.65 -10.87
N SER A 120 19.69 26.41 -11.06
CA SER A 120 18.76 27.33 -11.72
C SER A 120 17.33 27.03 -11.30
N ALA A 121 16.59 28.06 -10.89
CA ALA A 121 15.18 27.91 -10.52
C ALA A 121 14.34 27.52 -11.76
N MET A 122 13.47 26.52 -11.63
CA MET A 122 12.46 26.22 -12.66
C MET A 122 11.33 27.25 -12.57
N GLU A 123 11.00 27.85 -13.71
CA GLU A 123 9.89 28.79 -13.81
C GLU A 123 8.57 28.07 -14.11
N GLY A 124 7.46 28.67 -13.73
CA GLY A 124 6.11 28.17 -14.00
C GLY A 124 5.24 28.00 -12.76
N THR A 125 3.96 28.13 -12.97
CA THR A 125 2.91 28.02 -11.94
C THR A 125 2.00 26.82 -12.17
N SER A 126 2.35 25.97 -13.13
CA SER A 126 1.77 24.66 -13.37
C SER A 126 2.90 23.64 -13.55
N GLY A 127 2.71 22.42 -13.07
CA GLY A 127 3.71 21.38 -13.24
C GLY A 127 3.29 20.04 -12.61
N ILE A 128 4.11 19.04 -12.87
CA ILE A 128 3.92 17.66 -12.39
C ILE A 128 5.24 17.08 -11.90
N GLY A 129 5.19 16.19 -10.94
CA GLY A 129 6.36 15.51 -10.40
C GLY A 129 6.07 14.08 -10.01
N HIS A 130 7.14 13.30 -9.87
CA HIS A 130 7.05 11.87 -9.63
C HIS A 130 8.23 11.34 -8.83
N THR A 131 7.96 10.43 -7.90
CA THR A 131 8.95 9.51 -7.34
C THR A 131 8.64 8.12 -7.88
N ARG A 132 9.66 7.50 -8.52
CA ARG A 132 9.48 6.22 -9.21
C ARG A 132 10.03 5.08 -8.37
N TRP A 133 9.33 3.94 -8.45
CA TRP A 133 9.87 2.62 -8.16
C TRP A 133 9.75 1.78 -9.42
N ALA A 134 10.87 1.32 -9.96
CA ALA A 134 10.94 0.74 -11.30
C ALA A 134 10.12 -0.56 -11.42
N THR A 135 9.09 -0.55 -12.27
CA THR A 135 8.38 -1.74 -12.75
C THR A 135 8.86 -2.16 -14.14
N HIS A 136 9.28 -1.19 -14.98
CA HIS A 136 9.78 -1.38 -16.35
C HIS A 136 11.04 -0.56 -16.58
N GLY A 137 12.11 -1.20 -17.06
CA GLY A 137 13.40 -0.57 -17.32
C GLY A 137 14.22 -0.28 -16.05
N VAL A 138 15.54 -0.25 -16.19
CA VAL A 138 16.47 0.02 -15.08
C VAL A 138 16.29 1.42 -14.49
N PRO A 139 16.57 1.63 -13.19
CA PRO A 139 16.53 2.96 -12.57
C PRO A 139 17.68 3.84 -13.11
N ASN A 140 17.33 4.69 -14.05
CA ASN A 140 18.23 5.67 -14.66
C ASN A 140 17.47 6.95 -15.04
N ASN A 141 18.17 8.03 -15.40
CA ASN A 141 17.54 9.29 -15.74
C ASN A 141 16.58 9.20 -16.97
N PRO A 142 16.89 8.49 -18.08
CA PRO A 142 15.93 8.33 -19.17
C PRO A 142 14.62 7.69 -18.77
N ASN A 143 14.65 6.66 -17.92
CA ASN A 143 13.47 5.91 -17.47
C ASN A 143 12.71 6.58 -16.32
N ALA A 144 13.29 7.62 -15.68
CA ALA A 144 12.60 8.41 -14.67
C ALA A 144 11.46 9.23 -15.29
N HIS A 145 10.39 9.46 -14.53
CA HIS A 145 9.30 10.38 -14.88
C HIS A 145 9.67 11.83 -14.53
N PRO A 146 9.01 12.84 -15.13
CA PRO A 146 7.98 12.80 -16.17
C PRO A 146 8.51 12.38 -17.54
N HIS A 147 7.61 11.87 -18.40
CA HIS A 147 7.91 11.62 -19.82
C HIS A 147 7.21 12.65 -20.70
N ALA A 148 7.94 13.13 -21.74
CA ALA A 148 7.38 14.04 -22.73
C ALA A 148 6.97 13.30 -24.01
N ASP A 149 6.09 13.93 -24.78
CA ASP A 149 5.79 13.54 -26.15
C ASP A 149 6.96 13.85 -27.10
N ALA A 150 6.86 13.43 -28.35
CA ALA A 150 7.92 13.63 -29.33
C ALA A 150 8.20 15.12 -29.67
N SER A 151 7.21 15.99 -29.52
CA SER A 151 7.35 17.44 -29.76
C SER A 151 7.89 18.21 -28.55
N GLY A 152 7.87 17.59 -27.35
CA GLY A 152 8.23 18.25 -26.08
C GLY A 152 7.17 19.26 -25.61
N THR A 153 5.94 19.19 -26.13
CA THR A 153 4.87 20.12 -25.75
C THR A 153 3.89 19.54 -24.72
N ILE A 154 3.90 18.23 -24.54
CA ILE A 154 3.09 17.52 -23.54
C ILE A 154 4.03 16.75 -22.61
N ALA A 155 3.74 16.74 -21.33
CA ALA A 155 4.41 15.89 -20.35
C ALA A 155 3.40 15.18 -19.45
N LEU A 156 3.75 13.96 -19.03
CA LEU A 156 2.94 13.20 -18.08
C LEU A 156 3.78 12.47 -17.02
N VAL A 157 3.13 12.20 -15.91
CA VAL A 157 3.55 11.24 -14.88
C VAL A 157 2.52 10.13 -14.76
N HIS A 158 2.96 8.91 -14.48
CA HIS A 158 2.12 7.73 -14.51
C HIS A 158 2.51 6.72 -13.44
N ASN A 159 1.53 6.23 -12.70
CA ASN A 159 1.57 5.08 -11.81
C ASN A 159 0.72 3.97 -12.41
N GLY A 160 1.25 2.78 -12.54
CA GLY A 160 0.54 1.63 -13.09
C GLY A 160 1.32 0.91 -14.17
N ILE A 161 0.63 0.12 -14.97
CA ILE A 161 1.19 -0.67 -16.08
C ILE A 161 0.25 -0.60 -17.27
N ILE A 162 0.77 -0.19 -18.42
CA ILE A 162 0.06 -0.23 -19.70
C ILE A 162 0.36 -1.57 -20.36
N GLU A 163 -0.51 -2.53 -20.22
CA GLU A 163 -0.26 -3.92 -20.66
C GLU A 163 -0.09 -4.03 -22.19
N ASN A 164 -0.86 -3.26 -22.96
CA ASN A 164 -0.81 -3.25 -24.42
C ASN A 164 0.21 -2.27 -25.01
N TYR A 165 1.13 -1.68 -24.20
CA TYR A 165 2.08 -0.66 -24.66
C TYR A 165 2.93 -1.07 -25.85
N LEU A 166 3.33 -2.36 -25.94
CA LEU A 166 4.11 -2.85 -27.08
C LEU A 166 3.35 -2.77 -28.41
N THR A 167 2.03 -2.96 -28.37
CA THR A 167 1.18 -2.85 -29.55
C THR A 167 1.05 -1.39 -29.98
N ILE A 168 0.87 -0.48 -29.02
CA ILE A 168 0.82 0.97 -29.26
C ILE A 168 2.18 1.44 -29.79
N LYS A 169 3.29 1.05 -29.14
CA LYS A 169 4.66 1.37 -29.58
C LYS A 169 4.94 0.98 -31.02
N LYS A 170 4.53 -0.23 -31.44
CA LYS A 170 4.69 -0.68 -32.81
C LYS A 170 3.93 0.20 -33.81
N LYS A 171 2.72 0.68 -33.48
CA LYS A 171 1.95 1.62 -34.32
C LYS A 171 2.70 2.97 -34.43
N LEU A 172 3.20 3.49 -33.32
CA LEU A 172 3.90 4.78 -33.27
C LEU A 172 5.26 4.73 -34.03
N VAL A 173 6.04 3.65 -33.88
CA VAL A 173 7.28 3.45 -34.65
C VAL A 173 7.01 3.42 -36.15
N LYS A 174 5.92 2.77 -36.60
CA LYS A 174 5.51 2.79 -38.02
C LYS A 174 5.10 4.20 -38.49
N ALA A 175 4.60 5.05 -37.60
CA ALA A 175 4.30 6.45 -37.87
C ALA A 175 5.52 7.37 -37.80
N GLY A 176 6.71 6.85 -37.49
CA GLY A 176 7.98 7.58 -37.50
C GLY A 176 8.42 8.13 -36.13
N TYR A 177 7.72 7.79 -35.03
CA TYR A 177 8.10 8.23 -33.69
C TYR A 177 9.26 7.40 -33.12
N ALA A 178 10.21 8.08 -32.44
CA ALA A 178 11.32 7.48 -31.72
C ALA A 178 11.11 7.55 -30.21
N PHE A 179 11.78 6.68 -29.46
CA PHE A 179 11.67 6.55 -28.01
C PHE A 179 13.05 6.62 -27.36
N ALA A 180 13.15 7.37 -26.25
CA ALA A 180 14.38 7.57 -25.49
C ALA A 180 14.47 6.65 -24.25
N SER A 181 13.35 6.11 -23.81
CA SER A 181 13.25 5.24 -22.63
C SER A 181 12.69 3.84 -22.96
N GLU A 182 12.75 2.98 -21.95
CA GLU A 182 12.19 1.62 -22.02
C GLU A 182 10.78 1.56 -21.39
N THR A 183 10.21 2.70 -20.97
CA THR A 183 8.98 2.73 -20.18
C THR A 183 7.73 2.71 -21.07
N ASP A 184 6.67 2.11 -20.56
CA ASP A 184 5.31 2.16 -21.10
C ASP A 184 4.74 3.59 -21.03
N SER A 185 5.17 4.37 -20.03
CA SER A 185 4.74 5.74 -19.80
C SER A 185 5.19 6.71 -20.88
N GLU A 186 6.40 6.54 -21.44
CA GLU A 186 6.83 7.32 -22.61
C GLU A 186 5.98 6.98 -23.83
N VAL A 187 5.63 5.69 -24.01
CA VAL A 187 4.76 5.28 -25.10
C VAL A 187 3.40 5.96 -24.99
N LEU A 188 2.86 6.08 -23.78
CA LEU A 188 1.60 6.80 -23.54
C LEU A 188 1.74 8.30 -23.82
N ALA A 189 2.85 8.94 -23.41
CA ALA A 189 3.11 10.36 -23.67
C ALA A 189 3.15 10.67 -25.18
N VAL A 190 3.89 9.86 -25.94
CA VAL A 190 3.99 10.00 -27.41
C VAL A 190 2.66 9.73 -28.07
N PHE A 191 1.87 8.77 -27.56
CA PHE A 191 0.53 8.47 -28.10
C PHE A 191 -0.45 9.62 -27.88
N ILE A 192 -0.46 10.22 -26.67
CA ILE A 192 -1.26 11.41 -26.36
C ILE A 192 -0.84 12.59 -27.24
N GLY A 193 0.49 12.81 -27.44
CA GLY A 193 1.01 13.85 -28.31
C GLY A 193 0.52 13.71 -29.75
N MET A 194 0.61 12.51 -30.33
CA MET A 194 0.08 12.21 -31.66
C MET A 194 -1.43 12.53 -31.79
N LEU A 195 -2.22 12.15 -30.77
CA LEU A 195 -3.67 12.43 -30.75
C LEU A 195 -3.95 13.94 -30.55
N PHE A 196 -3.11 14.63 -29.80
CA PHE A 196 -3.23 16.08 -29.62
C PHE A 196 -3.00 16.84 -30.91
N GLU A 197 -2.01 16.44 -31.72
CA GLU A 197 -1.80 16.99 -33.06
C GLU A 197 -3.04 16.85 -33.96
N GLN A 198 -3.80 15.77 -33.78
CA GLN A 198 -5.01 15.49 -34.56
C GLN A 198 -6.26 16.22 -34.05
N THR A 199 -6.38 16.39 -32.74
CA THR A 199 -7.61 16.90 -32.10
C THR A 199 -7.55 18.37 -31.73
N GLY A 200 -6.34 18.91 -31.48
CA GLY A 200 -6.14 20.27 -30.98
C GLY A 200 -6.66 20.50 -29.55
N SER A 201 -6.99 19.44 -28.80
CA SER A 201 -7.50 19.51 -27.43
C SER A 201 -6.86 18.45 -26.54
N LEU A 202 -6.25 18.89 -25.44
CA LEU A 202 -5.59 18.00 -24.46
C LEU A 202 -6.60 17.02 -23.84
N GLU A 203 -7.80 17.51 -23.47
CA GLU A 203 -8.86 16.66 -22.93
C GLU A 203 -9.22 15.55 -23.91
N GLN A 204 -9.47 15.90 -25.18
CA GLN A 204 -9.88 14.91 -26.17
C GLN A 204 -8.75 13.92 -26.48
N ALA A 205 -7.49 14.37 -26.55
CA ALA A 205 -6.34 13.52 -26.80
C ALA A 205 -6.13 12.51 -25.67
N VAL A 206 -6.12 12.97 -24.41
CA VAL A 206 -5.98 12.10 -23.23
C VAL A 206 -7.12 11.09 -23.18
N ARG A 207 -8.36 11.53 -23.32
CA ARG A 207 -9.54 10.65 -23.26
C ARG A 207 -9.48 9.58 -24.37
N THR A 208 -9.16 9.95 -25.59
CA THR A 208 -9.06 9.01 -26.72
C THR A 208 -7.95 8.00 -26.50
N ALA A 209 -6.79 8.43 -25.98
CA ALA A 209 -5.70 7.53 -25.64
C ALA A 209 -6.12 6.49 -24.58
N LEU A 210 -6.81 6.94 -23.51
CA LEU A 210 -7.19 6.08 -22.38
C LEU A 210 -8.30 5.07 -22.72
N VAL A 211 -9.10 5.31 -23.76
CA VAL A 211 -10.04 4.32 -24.29
C VAL A 211 -9.32 3.15 -24.96
N GLU A 212 -8.16 3.41 -25.62
CA GLU A 212 -7.37 2.36 -26.29
C GLU A 212 -6.38 1.65 -25.38
N VAL A 213 -6.16 2.15 -24.17
CA VAL A 213 -5.20 1.60 -23.20
C VAL A 213 -5.82 0.46 -22.41
N ASP A 214 -5.13 -0.69 -22.41
CA ASP A 214 -5.37 -1.80 -21.48
C ASP A 214 -4.40 -1.72 -20.31
N GLY A 215 -4.88 -1.98 -19.08
CA GLY A 215 -4.06 -1.97 -17.88
C GLY A 215 -4.50 -0.95 -16.84
N THR A 216 -3.60 -0.64 -15.91
CA THR A 216 -3.86 0.25 -14.78
C THR A 216 -3.12 1.58 -14.96
N PHE A 217 -3.73 2.67 -14.51
CA PHE A 217 -3.11 3.98 -14.49
C PHE A 217 -3.68 4.91 -13.41
N GLY A 218 -2.80 5.67 -12.80
CA GLY A 218 -3.05 6.94 -12.17
C GLY A 218 -2.09 7.91 -12.86
N LEU A 219 -2.59 8.90 -13.58
CA LEU A 219 -1.75 9.78 -14.39
C LEU A 219 -2.15 11.24 -14.26
N VAL A 220 -1.16 12.12 -14.47
CA VAL A 220 -1.40 13.56 -14.60
C VAL A 220 -0.65 14.07 -15.83
N VAL A 221 -1.36 14.87 -16.65
CA VAL A 221 -0.89 15.37 -17.94
C VAL A 221 -0.94 16.90 -17.96
N VAL A 222 0.09 17.52 -18.51
CA VAL A 222 0.19 18.96 -18.75
C VAL A 222 0.64 19.23 -20.19
N SER A 223 0.29 20.41 -20.71
CA SER A 223 0.70 20.86 -22.04
C SER A 223 1.17 22.33 -22.03
N SER A 224 2.23 22.64 -22.76
CA SER A 224 2.63 24.04 -23.01
C SER A 224 1.73 24.76 -23.99
N GLN A 225 0.93 24.03 -24.78
CA GLN A 225 -0.03 24.62 -25.72
C GLN A 225 -1.38 24.93 -25.05
N GLU A 226 -1.71 24.23 -23.95
CA GLU A 226 -2.84 24.53 -23.08
C GLU A 226 -2.34 24.71 -21.63
N PRO A 227 -1.54 25.74 -21.31
CA PRO A 227 -0.83 25.87 -20.03
C PRO A 227 -1.75 26.11 -18.83
N ASP A 228 -3.00 26.46 -19.08
CA ASP A 228 -4.02 26.70 -18.06
C ASP A 228 -4.89 25.48 -17.77
N VAL A 229 -4.56 24.33 -18.36
CA VAL A 229 -5.27 23.06 -18.18
C VAL A 229 -4.31 22.00 -17.62
N MET A 230 -4.81 21.24 -16.64
CA MET A 230 -4.16 20.03 -16.16
C MET A 230 -5.19 18.92 -16.08
N ILE A 231 -4.82 17.71 -16.47
CA ILE A 231 -5.73 16.57 -16.50
C ILE A 231 -5.16 15.45 -15.65
N GLY A 232 -5.98 14.97 -14.71
CA GLY A 232 -5.72 13.75 -13.97
C GLY A 232 -6.71 12.66 -14.38
N ALA A 233 -6.26 11.40 -14.48
CA ALA A 233 -7.13 10.26 -14.76
C ALA A 233 -6.71 9.02 -13.99
N ARG A 234 -7.69 8.15 -13.70
CA ARG A 234 -7.49 6.96 -12.88
C ARG A 234 -8.16 5.72 -13.45
N ARG A 235 -7.44 4.58 -13.33
CA ARG A 235 -7.93 3.20 -13.42
C ARG A 235 -6.99 2.29 -12.63
N GLY A 236 -7.44 1.73 -11.51
CA GLY A 236 -6.68 0.77 -10.70
C GLY A 236 -5.52 1.34 -9.86
N SER A 237 -5.02 2.55 -10.15
CA SER A 237 -3.99 3.24 -9.35
C SER A 237 -4.56 4.50 -8.70
N PRO A 238 -4.33 4.77 -7.41
CA PRO A 238 -4.97 5.87 -6.71
C PRO A 238 -4.56 7.24 -7.27
N LEU A 239 -5.54 8.15 -7.38
CA LEU A 239 -5.33 9.55 -7.70
C LEU A 239 -6.42 10.39 -7.00
N VAL A 240 -5.99 11.46 -6.33
CA VAL A 240 -6.81 12.38 -5.56
C VAL A 240 -6.63 13.78 -6.10
N LEU A 241 -7.72 14.54 -6.21
CA LEU A 241 -7.72 15.95 -6.55
C LEU A 241 -7.97 16.79 -5.30
N GLY A 242 -7.00 17.59 -4.86
CA GLY A 242 -7.16 18.63 -3.85
C GLY A 242 -7.70 19.92 -4.44
N ILE A 243 -8.70 20.49 -3.77
CA ILE A 243 -9.37 21.74 -4.18
C ILE A 243 -8.94 22.83 -3.19
N GLY A 244 -8.00 23.69 -3.62
CA GLY A 244 -7.54 24.83 -2.86
C GLY A 244 -8.22 26.15 -3.27
N ASN A 245 -7.74 27.25 -2.70
CA ASN A 245 -8.21 28.59 -3.03
C ASN A 245 -7.55 29.08 -4.34
N ASN A 246 -8.25 28.95 -5.46
CA ASN A 246 -7.73 29.21 -6.81
C ASN A 246 -6.48 28.37 -7.16
N GLU A 247 -6.40 27.15 -6.66
CA GLU A 247 -5.37 26.20 -6.98
C GLU A 247 -5.91 24.77 -6.91
N PHE A 248 -5.30 23.89 -7.71
CA PHE A 248 -5.60 22.46 -7.69
C PHE A 248 -4.32 21.66 -7.54
N ILE A 249 -4.42 20.56 -6.80
CA ILE A 249 -3.30 19.65 -6.56
C ILE A 249 -3.76 18.22 -6.83
N PHE A 250 -3.17 17.56 -7.81
CA PHE A 250 -3.29 16.12 -7.97
C PHE A 250 -2.22 15.42 -7.14
N ALA A 251 -2.58 14.36 -6.46
CA ALA A 251 -1.61 13.48 -5.82
C ALA A 251 -2.08 12.03 -5.78
N SER A 252 -1.13 11.10 -5.74
CA SER A 252 -1.43 9.68 -5.53
C SER A 252 -1.81 9.35 -4.08
N ASP A 253 -1.64 10.31 -3.15
CA ASP A 253 -1.98 10.19 -1.73
C ASP A 253 -2.28 11.55 -1.12
N ALA A 254 -3.27 11.62 -0.23
CA ALA A 254 -3.72 12.86 0.40
C ALA A 254 -2.64 13.52 1.29
N SER A 255 -1.61 12.78 1.73
CA SER A 255 -0.49 13.34 2.50
C SER A 255 0.29 14.43 1.76
N ALA A 256 0.34 14.39 0.44
CA ALA A 256 0.96 15.45 -0.37
C ALA A 256 0.07 16.70 -0.52
N ILE A 257 -1.24 16.58 -0.28
CA ILE A 257 -2.25 17.63 -0.49
C ILE A 257 -2.51 18.44 0.77
N ILE A 258 -2.50 17.81 1.93
CA ILE A 258 -3.00 18.36 3.21
C ILE A 258 -2.37 19.70 3.63
N ALA A 259 -1.14 19.99 3.18
CA ALA A 259 -0.48 21.26 3.46
C ALA A 259 -1.15 22.46 2.75
N HIS A 260 -1.94 22.21 1.73
CA HIS A 260 -2.56 23.23 0.88
C HIS A 260 -4.07 23.27 1.04
N THR A 261 -4.71 22.10 1.13
CA THR A 261 -6.15 22.01 1.32
C THR A 261 -6.53 20.69 2.00
N ARG A 262 -7.64 20.72 2.73
CA ARG A 262 -8.28 19.52 3.29
C ARG A 262 -9.43 19.01 2.40
N GLN A 263 -9.88 19.81 1.43
CA GLN A 263 -10.96 19.44 0.52
C GLN A 263 -10.41 18.65 -0.64
N VAL A 264 -10.90 17.42 -0.82
CA VAL A 264 -10.42 16.49 -1.84
C VAL A 264 -11.56 15.80 -2.57
N VAL A 265 -11.27 15.41 -3.79
CA VAL A 265 -12.10 14.49 -4.59
C VAL A 265 -11.27 13.23 -4.88
N TYR A 266 -11.73 12.08 -4.42
CA TYR A 266 -11.15 10.79 -4.77
C TYR A 266 -11.74 10.33 -6.10
N LEU A 267 -10.91 10.28 -7.15
CA LEU A 267 -11.35 9.81 -8.45
C LEU A 267 -11.73 8.33 -8.40
N HIS A 268 -12.76 7.96 -9.16
CA HIS A 268 -13.17 6.57 -9.36
C HIS A 268 -12.41 5.93 -10.54
N ASP A 269 -12.46 4.62 -10.65
CA ASP A 269 -11.89 3.91 -11.80
C ASP A 269 -12.61 4.33 -13.09
N ASN A 270 -11.82 4.60 -14.14
CA ASN A 270 -12.24 5.16 -15.41
C ASN A 270 -12.78 6.60 -15.33
N GLU A 271 -12.40 7.33 -14.31
CA GLU A 271 -12.72 8.75 -14.16
C GLU A 271 -11.50 9.63 -14.46
N MET A 272 -11.78 10.81 -15.00
CA MET A 272 -10.81 11.86 -15.24
C MET A 272 -11.31 13.18 -14.67
N ALA A 273 -10.41 13.99 -14.14
CA ALA A 273 -10.66 15.36 -13.73
C ALA A 273 -9.89 16.32 -14.62
N ILE A 274 -10.56 17.30 -15.15
CA ILE A 274 -10.01 18.41 -15.93
C ILE A 274 -10.07 19.64 -15.05
N VAL A 275 -8.92 20.21 -14.71
CA VAL A 275 -8.83 21.39 -13.88
C VAL A 275 -8.27 22.55 -14.68
N HIS A 276 -8.81 23.74 -14.42
CA HIS A 276 -8.43 24.98 -15.09
C HIS A 276 -7.86 25.97 -14.08
N ARG A 277 -6.83 26.73 -14.49
CA ARG A 277 -6.20 27.77 -13.67
C ARG A 277 -7.19 28.81 -13.12
N ASN A 278 -8.32 29.01 -13.78
CA ASN A 278 -9.36 29.94 -13.36
C ASN A 278 -10.20 29.47 -12.14
N GLY A 279 -9.80 28.34 -11.51
CA GLY A 279 -10.49 27.78 -10.35
C GLY A 279 -11.67 26.87 -10.67
N THR A 280 -11.90 26.52 -11.95
CA THR A 280 -12.95 25.58 -12.34
C THR A 280 -12.41 24.18 -12.58
N TYR A 281 -13.20 23.17 -12.26
CA TYR A 281 -12.89 21.78 -12.58
C TYR A 281 -14.14 21.02 -13.01
N VAL A 282 -13.94 19.94 -13.76
CA VAL A 282 -15.00 19.02 -14.19
C VAL A 282 -14.48 17.60 -14.04
N THR A 283 -15.31 16.71 -13.51
CA THR A 283 -15.07 15.27 -13.50
C THR A 283 -15.94 14.58 -14.54
N LYS A 284 -15.35 13.60 -15.25
CA LYS A 284 -16.02 12.83 -16.31
C LYS A 284 -15.48 11.40 -16.31
N THR A 285 -16.30 10.47 -16.80
CA THR A 285 -15.80 9.16 -17.19
C THR A 285 -14.92 9.27 -18.45
N ILE A 286 -14.04 8.27 -18.67
CA ILE A 286 -13.29 8.13 -19.93
C ILE A 286 -14.26 8.04 -21.13
N GLY A 287 -15.49 7.54 -20.91
CA GLY A 287 -16.58 7.54 -21.89
C GLY A 287 -17.20 8.92 -22.18
N ASN A 288 -16.73 10.01 -21.54
CA ASN A 288 -17.21 11.38 -21.66
C ASN A 288 -18.57 11.66 -21.00
N GLU A 289 -18.99 10.85 -20.04
CA GLU A 289 -20.16 11.12 -19.22
C GLU A 289 -19.74 11.98 -18.02
N ALA A 290 -20.44 13.07 -17.74
CA ALA A 290 -20.18 13.90 -16.55
C ALA A 290 -20.42 13.07 -15.27
N THR A 291 -19.53 13.21 -14.30
CA THR A 291 -19.67 12.59 -12.99
C THR A 291 -19.84 13.66 -11.90
N GLU A 292 -20.60 13.33 -10.87
CA GLU A 292 -20.73 14.15 -9.66
C GLU A 292 -19.90 13.49 -8.54
N SER A 293 -18.63 13.86 -8.42
CA SER A 293 -17.78 13.35 -7.36
C SER A 293 -17.92 14.21 -6.12
N ALA A 294 -18.20 13.56 -4.97
CA ALA A 294 -18.33 14.27 -3.69
C ALA A 294 -16.99 14.87 -3.23
N ILE A 295 -17.05 16.10 -2.72
CA ILE A 295 -15.92 16.69 -2.01
C ILE A 295 -15.90 16.09 -0.61
N GLU A 296 -14.77 15.50 -0.25
CA GLU A 296 -14.50 14.92 1.08
C GLU A 296 -13.48 15.76 1.82
N GLU A 297 -13.45 15.65 3.15
CA GLU A 297 -12.47 16.34 3.98
C GLU A 297 -11.41 15.36 4.50
N ILE A 298 -10.12 15.70 4.38
CA ILE A 298 -9.02 14.93 4.98
C ILE A 298 -9.14 14.99 6.50
N GLU A 299 -9.32 13.83 7.16
CA GLU A 299 -9.59 13.73 8.59
C GLU A 299 -8.35 13.85 9.49
N PHE A 300 -7.14 13.62 8.96
CA PHE A 300 -5.90 13.68 9.75
C PHE A 300 -5.25 15.07 9.70
N GLU A 301 -4.46 15.38 10.74
CA GLU A 301 -3.73 16.66 10.85
C GLU A 301 -2.33 16.57 10.20
N LEU A 302 -1.76 17.73 9.87
CA LEU A 302 -0.43 17.82 9.25
C LEU A 302 0.66 17.18 10.12
N ASP A 303 0.61 17.40 11.43
CA ASP A 303 1.57 16.85 12.40
C ASP A 303 1.61 15.32 12.39
N ALA A 304 0.52 14.67 11.97
CA ALA A 304 0.46 13.22 11.88
C ALA A 304 1.40 12.65 10.80
N ILE A 305 1.72 13.43 9.78
CA ILE A 305 2.64 13.06 8.69
C ILE A 305 4.05 13.62 8.85
N GLU A 306 4.37 14.23 9.96
CA GLU A 306 5.70 14.71 10.33
C GLU A 306 6.37 13.78 11.34
N LYS A 307 7.71 13.78 11.42
CA LYS A 307 8.44 12.89 12.35
C LYS A 307 8.27 13.23 13.83
N GLY A 308 7.85 14.46 14.16
CA GLY A 308 7.58 14.85 15.53
C GLY A 308 8.76 14.73 16.51
N GLY A 309 10.00 14.89 16.01
CA GLY A 309 11.22 14.77 16.82
C GLY A 309 11.84 13.37 16.85
N PHE A 310 11.25 12.37 16.21
CA PHE A 310 11.83 11.04 16.04
C PHE A 310 12.78 11.00 14.85
N ASP A 311 13.82 10.16 14.91
CA ASP A 311 14.76 9.99 13.80
C ASP A 311 14.10 9.34 12.58
N HIS A 312 13.16 8.42 12.81
CA HIS A 312 12.48 7.63 11.79
C HIS A 312 10.96 7.61 11.99
N PHE A 313 10.19 7.59 10.90
CA PHE A 313 8.73 7.42 10.95
C PHE A 313 8.32 6.13 11.65
N MET A 314 8.95 5.01 11.33
CA MET A 314 8.66 3.73 11.98
C MET A 314 8.82 3.82 13.50
N LEU A 315 9.85 4.51 14.00
CA LEU A 315 10.04 4.70 15.44
C LEU A 315 8.90 5.52 16.04
N LYS A 316 8.52 6.65 15.42
CA LYS A 316 7.34 7.43 15.81
C LYS A 316 6.09 6.55 15.89
N GLU A 317 5.83 5.78 14.84
CA GLU A 317 4.65 4.92 14.70
C GLU A 317 4.61 3.79 15.75
N ILE A 318 5.78 3.27 16.15
CA ILE A 318 5.89 2.35 17.27
C ILE A 318 5.41 3.01 18.57
N PHE A 319 5.83 4.25 18.83
CA PHE A 319 5.42 5.00 20.01
C PHE A 319 3.97 5.53 19.96
N GLU A 320 3.36 5.60 18.79
CA GLU A 320 1.95 5.98 18.63
C GLU A 320 0.97 4.84 18.97
N GLN A 321 1.42 3.59 19.02
CA GLN A 321 0.55 2.42 19.19
C GLN A 321 -0.41 2.50 20.39
N PRO A 322 -0.04 2.99 21.59
CA PRO A 322 -0.99 3.12 22.70
C PRO A 322 -2.18 4.01 22.35
N ASN A 323 -1.94 5.07 21.60
CA ASN A 323 -2.97 6.03 21.20
C ASN A 323 -3.84 5.49 20.08
N THR A 324 -3.23 4.94 19.01
CA THR A 324 -3.97 4.39 17.87
C THR A 324 -4.81 3.18 18.28
N PHE A 325 -4.33 2.36 19.22
CA PHE A 325 -5.11 1.26 19.77
C PHE A 325 -6.34 1.77 20.53
N ARG A 326 -6.18 2.85 21.34
CA ARG A 326 -7.27 3.52 22.06
C ARG A 326 -8.29 4.13 21.08
N ASP A 327 -7.81 4.76 20.01
CA ASP A 327 -8.65 5.38 18.99
C ASP A 327 -9.48 4.33 18.24
N GLY A 328 -8.91 3.16 17.97
CA GLY A 328 -9.62 2.01 17.39
C GLY A 328 -10.77 1.47 18.25
N MET A 329 -10.79 1.78 19.55
CA MET A 329 -11.87 1.38 20.48
C MET A 329 -12.87 2.50 20.77
N ARG A 330 -12.52 3.74 20.49
CA ARG A 330 -13.29 4.93 20.88
C ARG A 330 -14.74 4.86 20.38
N GLY A 331 -15.70 4.94 21.29
CA GLY A 331 -17.13 4.86 20.99
C GLY A 331 -17.66 3.48 20.56
N ARG A 332 -16.80 2.47 20.56
CA ARG A 332 -17.12 1.11 20.13
C ARG A 332 -17.27 0.13 21.28
N LEU A 333 -16.38 0.19 22.26
CA LEU A 333 -16.31 -0.74 23.37
C LEU A 333 -17.40 -0.43 24.41
N GLN A 334 -18.26 -1.40 24.69
CA GLN A 334 -19.37 -1.32 25.65
C GLN A 334 -19.07 -2.27 26.83
N ILE A 335 -18.19 -1.82 27.73
CA ILE A 335 -17.62 -2.67 28.80
C ILE A 335 -18.72 -3.23 29.70
N GLU A 336 -19.68 -2.43 30.15
CA GLU A 336 -20.73 -2.87 31.07
C GLU A 336 -21.67 -3.90 30.45
N ASP A 337 -21.91 -3.79 29.14
CA ASP A 337 -22.71 -4.74 28.38
C ASP A 337 -21.90 -5.99 27.96
N GLY A 338 -20.60 -5.97 28.13
CA GLY A 338 -19.69 -7.01 27.63
C GLY A 338 -19.80 -7.17 26.12
N ASN A 339 -19.91 -6.07 25.38
CA ASN A 339 -20.19 -6.07 23.95
C ASN A 339 -19.41 -4.97 23.21
N VAL A 340 -19.55 -4.95 21.90
CA VAL A 340 -18.95 -3.96 21.00
C VAL A 340 -19.99 -3.43 20.02
N ARG A 341 -19.92 -2.16 19.68
CA ARG A 341 -20.72 -1.54 18.63
C ARG A 341 -19.85 -1.17 17.44
N LEU A 342 -19.94 -1.93 16.35
CA LEU A 342 -19.29 -1.64 15.07
C LEU A 342 -20.36 -1.14 14.08
N GLY A 343 -20.63 0.17 14.11
CA GLY A 343 -21.74 0.79 13.38
C GLY A 343 -21.69 0.58 11.86
N GLY A 344 -20.49 0.53 11.27
CA GLY A 344 -20.28 0.27 9.85
C GLY A 344 -20.68 -1.14 9.38
N LEU A 345 -21.02 -2.06 10.31
CA LEU A 345 -21.48 -3.41 9.99
C LEU A 345 -23.00 -3.58 10.08
N SER A 346 -23.74 -2.53 10.37
CA SER A 346 -25.20 -2.60 10.56
C SER A 346 -25.94 -3.14 9.34
N ALA A 347 -25.50 -2.81 8.14
CA ALA A 347 -26.09 -3.26 6.89
C ALA A 347 -25.96 -4.77 6.65
N VAL A 348 -24.94 -5.41 7.20
CA VAL A 348 -24.65 -6.84 7.01
C VAL A 348 -24.92 -7.68 8.28
N GLY A 349 -25.63 -7.13 9.25
CA GLY A 349 -25.88 -7.79 10.55
C GLY A 349 -26.57 -9.15 10.42
N ASP A 350 -27.49 -9.32 9.49
CA ASP A 350 -28.18 -10.59 9.24
C ASP A 350 -27.26 -11.62 8.57
N ALA A 351 -26.42 -11.18 7.63
CA ALA A 351 -25.41 -12.04 7.01
C ALA A 351 -24.41 -12.55 8.07
N LEU A 352 -23.96 -11.68 9.00
CA LEU A 352 -23.08 -12.07 10.11
C LEU A 352 -23.74 -13.09 11.07
N ARG A 353 -25.03 -12.94 11.37
CA ARG A 353 -25.76 -13.93 12.18
C ARG A 353 -25.89 -15.27 11.49
N ALA A 354 -26.11 -15.26 10.16
CA ALA A 354 -26.27 -16.44 9.34
C ALA A 354 -24.95 -17.08 8.91
N ALA A 355 -23.82 -16.40 9.11
CA ALA A 355 -22.51 -16.85 8.63
C ALA A 355 -22.16 -18.25 9.11
N GLN A 356 -21.80 -19.14 8.20
CA GLN A 356 -21.38 -20.53 8.49
C GLN A 356 -19.86 -20.70 8.39
N ARG A 357 -19.21 -19.85 7.58
CA ARG A 357 -17.76 -19.76 7.44
C ARG A 357 -17.38 -18.29 7.21
N ILE A 358 -16.21 -17.92 7.71
CA ILE A 358 -15.59 -16.63 7.40
C ILE A 358 -14.30 -16.91 6.63
N ILE A 359 -14.09 -16.18 5.53
CA ILE A 359 -12.84 -16.20 4.79
C ILE A 359 -12.19 -14.83 4.94
N ILE A 360 -10.95 -14.78 5.42
CA ILE A 360 -10.22 -13.52 5.55
C ILE A 360 -9.14 -13.49 4.48
N THR A 361 -9.12 -12.45 3.67
CA THR A 361 -8.14 -12.28 2.60
C THR A 361 -7.35 -11.00 2.78
N ALA A 362 -6.02 -11.09 2.66
CA ALA A 362 -5.11 -9.97 2.89
C ALA A 362 -3.71 -10.24 2.31
N CYS A 363 -2.84 -9.25 2.37
CA CYS A 363 -1.42 -9.34 2.00
C CYS A 363 -0.51 -8.94 3.17
N GLY A 364 0.69 -9.54 3.26
CA GLY A 364 1.77 -9.15 4.16
C GLY A 364 1.35 -9.08 5.64
N THR A 365 1.65 -7.97 6.30
CA THR A 365 1.29 -7.70 7.71
C THR A 365 -0.21 -7.92 8.00
N SER A 366 -1.09 -7.50 7.08
CA SER A 366 -2.54 -7.70 7.22
C SER A 366 -2.93 -9.17 7.15
N TRP A 367 -2.20 -10.02 6.42
CA TRP A 367 -2.40 -11.46 6.40
C TRP A 367 -1.98 -12.09 7.74
N HIS A 368 -0.89 -11.63 8.37
CA HIS A 368 -0.51 -12.07 9.71
C HIS A 368 -1.56 -11.67 10.76
N ALA A 369 -2.12 -10.46 10.65
CA ALA A 369 -3.22 -10.04 11.51
C ALA A 369 -4.47 -10.92 11.31
N ALA A 370 -4.77 -11.30 10.05
CA ALA A 370 -5.87 -12.21 9.72
C ALA A 370 -5.73 -13.57 10.39
N LEU A 371 -4.52 -14.14 10.43
CA LEU A 371 -4.26 -15.40 11.15
C LEU A 371 -4.51 -15.29 12.66
N VAL A 372 -4.23 -14.15 13.29
CA VAL A 372 -4.63 -13.91 14.69
C VAL A 372 -6.15 -13.83 14.79
N GLY A 373 -6.80 -13.15 13.82
CA GLY A 373 -8.26 -13.06 13.72
C GLY A 373 -8.95 -14.42 13.63
N GLU A 374 -8.36 -15.36 12.89
CA GLU A 374 -8.82 -16.76 12.81
C GLU A 374 -8.93 -17.37 14.21
N TYR A 375 -7.83 -17.38 14.98
CA TYR A 375 -7.84 -17.90 16.36
C TYR A 375 -8.90 -17.23 17.24
N LEU A 376 -9.06 -15.91 17.13
CA LEU A 376 -9.99 -15.13 17.94
C LEU A 376 -11.45 -15.45 17.58
N ILE A 377 -11.78 -15.48 16.29
CA ILE A 377 -13.17 -15.73 15.82
C ILE A 377 -13.56 -17.18 16.10
N GLU A 378 -12.70 -18.14 15.81
CA GLU A 378 -12.96 -19.54 16.10
C GLU A 378 -13.14 -19.81 17.60
N THR A 379 -12.33 -19.16 18.43
CA THR A 379 -12.42 -19.30 19.91
C THR A 379 -13.70 -18.69 20.45
N LEU A 380 -14.04 -17.47 20.05
CA LEU A 380 -15.13 -16.70 20.67
C LEU A 380 -16.49 -16.92 20.00
N ALA A 381 -16.52 -17.05 18.68
CA ALA A 381 -17.76 -17.17 17.91
C ALA A 381 -18.06 -18.60 17.42
N ARG A 382 -17.09 -19.50 17.47
CA ARG A 382 -17.19 -20.89 17.00
C ARG A 382 -17.64 -21.02 15.55
N ILE A 383 -17.16 -20.10 14.71
CA ILE A 383 -17.34 -20.08 13.26
C ILE A 383 -16.00 -20.49 12.62
N PRO A 384 -15.96 -21.50 11.73
CA PRO A 384 -14.75 -21.84 10.98
C PRO A 384 -14.22 -20.64 10.19
N VAL A 385 -12.92 -20.42 10.23
CA VAL A 385 -12.26 -19.34 9.50
C VAL A 385 -11.20 -19.92 8.56
N GLU A 386 -11.12 -19.39 7.36
CA GLU A 386 -10.06 -19.63 6.38
C GLU A 386 -9.29 -18.33 6.15
N VAL A 387 -7.97 -18.36 6.18
CA VAL A 387 -7.13 -17.19 5.91
C VAL A 387 -6.32 -17.40 4.65
N GLU A 388 -6.51 -16.53 3.67
CA GLU A 388 -5.95 -16.63 2.33
C GLU A 388 -5.07 -15.43 1.99
N TYR A 389 -3.96 -15.68 1.30
CA TYR A 389 -3.29 -14.60 0.60
C TYR A 389 -4.20 -14.05 -0.50
N ALA A 390 -4.37 -12.74 -0.57
CA ALA A 390 -5.25 -12.13 -1.56
C ALA A 390 -4.77 -12.39 -3.00
N SER A 391 -3.45 -12.46 -3.23
CA SER A 391 -2.86 -12.85 -4.50
C SER A 391 -3.28 -14.26 -4.92
N GLU A 392 -3.22 -15.23 -4.01
CA GLU A 392 -3.59 -16.61 -4.31
C GLU A 392 -5.10 -16.79 -4.45
N PHE A 393 -5.88 -16.12 -3.59
CA PHE A 393 -7.34 -16.17 -3.62
C PHE A 393 -7.89 -15.81 -5.00
N ARG A 394 -7.39 -14.74 -5.64
CA ARG A 394 -7.87 -14.29 -6.95
C ARG A 394 -7.61 -15.30 -8.08
N TYR A 395 -6.53 -16.08 -8.02
CA TYR A 395 -6.13 -16.98 -9.10
C TYR A 395 -6.61 -18.43 -8.95
N ARG A 396 -6.84 -18.88 -7.72
CA ARG A 396 -7.21 -20.27 -7.45
C ARG A 396 -8.69 -20.60 -7.68
N ASN A 397 -9.53 -19.65 -8.14
CA ASN A 397 -10.97 -19.83 -8.31
C ASN A 397 -11.65 -20.34 -7.02
N PRO A 398 -11.71 -19.52 -5.94
CA PRO A 398 -12.12 -19.94 -4.61
C PRO A 398 -13.55 -20.47 -4.59
N ILE A 399 -13.80 -21.46 -3.72
CA ILE A 399 -15.16 -21.99 -3.48
C ILE A 399 -15.85 -21.10 -2.46
N ILE A 400 -16.90 -20.41 -2.87
CA ILE A 400 -17.77 -19.61 -2.02
C ILE A 400 -19.09 -20.34 -1.87
N LEU A 401 -19.49 -20.57 -0.63
CA LEU A 401 -20.73 -21.24 -0.28
C LEU A 401 -21.80 -20.22 0.15
N PRO A 402 -23.09 -20.57 0.09
CA PRO A 402 -24.14 -19.75 0.72
C PRO A 402 -23.82 -19.48 2.20
N HIS A 403 -24.00 -18.24 2.63
CA HIS A 403 -23.69 -17.77 4.00
C HIS A 403 -22.19 -17.68 4.34
N ASP A 404 -21.28 -17.75 3.35
CA ASP A 404 -19.91 -17.34 3.56
C ASP A 404 -19.82 -15.81 3.63
N VAL A 405 -19.00 -15.32 4.56
CA VAL A 405 -18.65 -13.90 4.66
C VAL A 405 -17.17 -13.76 4.38
N VAL A 406 -16.81 -12.87 3.46
CA VAL A 406 -15.41 -12.57 3.13
C VAL A 406 -15.02 -11.27 3.81
N ILE A 407 -13.87 -11.27 4.49
CA ILE A 407 -13.29 -10.08 5.12
C ILE A 407 -12.01 -9.72 4.39
N ALA A 408 -11.91 -8.51 3.91
CA ALA A 408 -10.71 -7.97 3.28
C ALA A 408 -10.02 -6.99 4.23
N ILE A 409 -8.75 -7.25 4.55
CA ILE A 409 -7.96 -6.39 5.44
C ILE A 409 -6.87 -5.69 4.65
N SER A 410 -6.78 -4.36 4.78
CA SER A 410 -5.74 -3.55 4.14
C SER A 410 -5.48 -2.26 4.93
N GLN A 411 -4.21 -1.92 5.13
CA GLN A 411 -3.85 -0.63 5.72
C GLN A 411 -4.20 0.51 4.74
N SER A 412 -3.72 0.47 3.52
CA SER A 412 -3.94 1.54 2.53
C SER A 412 -5.36 1.55 1.96
N GLY A 413 -6.06 0.40 1.96
CA GLY A 413 -7.32 0.24 1.26
C GLY A 413 -7.22 0.29 -0.28
N GLU A 414 -5.99 0.22 -0.82
CA GLU A 414 -5.71 0.32 -2.27
C GLU A 414 -4.89 -0.88 -2.78
N THR A 415 -4.72 -1.93 -1.98
CA THR A 415 -3.92 -3.11 -2.35
C THR A 415 -4.57 -3.84 -3.52
N ALA A 416 -3.91 -3.89 -4.66
CA ALA A 416 -4.48 -4.39 -5.92
C ALA A 416 -4.95 -5.85 -5.84
N ASP A 417 -4.17 -6.74 -5.21
CA ASP A 417 -4.58 -8.14 -5.04
C ASP A 417 -5.78 -8.28 -4.10
N THR A 418 -5.83 -7.46 -3.04
CA THR A 418 -6.98 -7.45 -2.13
C THR A 418 -8.24 -6.95 -2.83
N LEU A 419 -8.14 -5.91 -3.68
CA LEU A 419 -9.24 -5.42 -4.51
C LEU A 419 -9.72 -6.49 -5.49
N ALA A 420 -8.78 -7.18 -6.15
CA ALA A 420 -9.15 -8.25 -7.06
C ALA A 420 -9.82 -9.43 -6.34
N ALA A 421 -9.36 -9.78 -5.12
CA ALA A 421 -10.00 -10.80 -4.29
C ALA A 421 -11.43 -10.40 -3.86
N ILE A 422 -11.65 -9.13 -3.51
CA ILE A 422 -12.99 -8.58 -3.21
C ILE A 422 -13.92 -8.75 -4.41
N ARG A 423 -13.46 -8.34 -5.60
CA ARG A 423 -14.25 -8.44 -6.84
C ARG A 423 -14.60 -9.88 -7.19
N GLU A 424 -13.64 -10.81 -7.04
CA GLU A 424 -13.87 -12.25 -7.23
C GLU A 424 -14.89 -12.81 -6.22
N ALA A 425 -14.78 -12.43 -4.94
CA ALA A 425 -15.73 -12.86 -3.91
C ALA A 425 -17.15 -12.34 -4.19
N LYS A 426 -17.28 -11.06 -4.58
CA LYS A 426 -18.58 -10.44 -4.92
C LYS A 426 -19.21 -11.06 -6.16
N MET A 427 -18.44 -11.35 -7.22
CA MET A 427 -18.93 -12.06 -8.40
C MET A 427 -19.50 -13.45 -8.06
N LYS A 428 -18.98 -14.09 -7.02
CA LYS A 428 -19.46 -15.38 -6.51
C LYS A 428 -20.61 -15.28 -5.48
N GLY A 429 -21.07 -14.04 -5.19
CA GLY A 429 -22.23 -13.81 -4.31
C GLY A 429 -21.90 -13.76 -2.80
N ALA A 430 -20.63 -13.64 -2.41
CA ALA A 430 -20.28 -13.45 -1.00
C ALA A 430 -20.68 -12.06 -0.50
N THR A 431 -21.04 -11.97 0.79
CA THR A 431 -21.03 -10.69 1.51
C THR A 431 -19.59 -10.33 1.85
N VAL A 432 -19.14 -9.14 1.44
CA VAL A 432 -17.75 -8.70 1.61
C VAL A 432 -17.66 -7.53 2.58
N ILE A 433 -16.80 -7.66 3.60
CA ILE A 433 -16.55 -6.65 4.63
C ILE A 433 -15.13 -6.12 4.49
N GLY A 434 -14.95 -4.80 4.49
CA GLY A 434 -13.65 -4.14 4.51
C GLY A 434 -13.19 -3.78 5.94
N MET A 435 -11.96 -4.12 6.31
CA MET A 435 -11.29 -3.58 7.49
C MET A 435 -10.08 -2.77 7.01
N VAL A 436 -10.22 -1.44 6.95
CA VAL A 436 -9.26 -0.55 6.30
C VAL A 436 -8.91 0.64 7.18
N ASN A 437 -7.74 1.22 6.98
CA ASN A 437 -7.33 2.40 7.74
C ASN A 437 -7.72 3.71 7.02
N VAL A 438 -7.64 3.75 5.70
CA VAL A 438 -7.87 4.98 4.93
C VAL A 438 -9.34 5.12 4.59
N VAL A 439 -9.96 6.20 5.09
CA VAL A 439 -11.33 6.60 4.78
C VAL A 439 -11.44 6.93 3.28
N GLY A 440 -12.54 6.55 2.65
CA GLY A 440 -12.76 6.81 1.22
C GLY A 440 -11.89 5.97 0.26
N SER A 441 -11.08 5.04 0.75
CA SER A 441 -10.27 4.15 -0.08
C SER A 441 -11.13 3.24 -0.97
N THR A 442 -10.52 2.69 -2.03
CA THR A 442 -11.25 1.84 -2.98
C THR A 442 -11.86 0.62 -2.32
N ILE A 443 -11.12 -0.05 -1.40
CA ILE A 443 -11.66 -1.19 -0.64
C ILE A 443 -12.86 -0.75 0.20
N ALA A 444 -12.80 0.42 0.86
CA ALA A 444 -13.92 0.93 1.66
C ALA A 444 -15.19 1.15 0.81
N ARG A 445 -15.03 1.61 -0.43
CA ARG A 445 -16.15 1.87 -1.35
C ARG A 445 -16.68 0.62 -2.04
N GLU A 446 -15.83 -0.37 -2.31
CA GLU A 446 -16.23 -1.57 -3.05
C GLU A 446 -16.79 -2.68 -2.14
N THR A 447 -16.63 -2.60 -0.82
CA THR A 447 -17.18 -3.58 0.13
C THR A 447 -18.62 -3.25 0.52
N ASP A 448 -19.38 -4.26 0.95
CA ASP A 448 -20.81 -4.11 1.33
C ASP A 448 -20.99 -3.43 2.70
N ALA A 449 -19.96 -3.52 3.53
CA ALA A 449 -19.86 -2.90 4.85
C ALA A 449 -18.40 -2.83 5.28
N GLY A 450 -18.07 -2.06 6.33
CA GLY A 450 -16.69 -2.01 6.77
C GLY A 450 -16.46 -1.41 8.15
N VAL A 451 -15.21 -1.53 8.61
CA VAL A 451 -14.72 -0.95 9.86
C VAL A 451 -13.40 -0.25 9.60
N TYR A 452 -13.30 1.01 9.99
CA TYR A 452 -12.03 1.75 9.94
C TYR A 452 -11.16 1.44 11.14
N LEU A 453 -9.83 1.36 10.93
CA LEU A 453 -8.85 1.06 11.97
C LEU A 453 -8.58 2.24 12.90
N HIS A 454 -8.69 3.47 12.39
CA HIS A 454 -8.34 4.72 13.08
C HIS A 454 -6.88 4.77 13.58
N ALA A 455 -5.96 4.16 12.82
CA ALA A 455 -4.53 4.19 13.14
C ALA A 455 -3.85 5.50 12.70
N GLY A 456 -4.56 6.39 11.98
CA GLY A 456 -3.96 7.55 11.33
C GLY A 456 -3.01 7.15 10.18
N PRO A 457 -2.33 8.12 9.56
CA PRO A 457 -1.36 7.85 8.50
C PRO A 457 -0.19 7.00 9.01
N GLU A 458 0.18 5.95 8.28
CA GLU A 458 1.37 5.13 8.53
C GLU A 458 2.31 5.30 7.33
N ILE A 459 3.46 5.91 7.58
CA ILE A 459 4.44 6.36 6.58
C ILE A 459 5.66 5.44 6.55
N GLY A 460 5.98 4.81 7.67
CA GLY A 460 7.05 3.81 7.77
C GLY A 460 6.81 2.67 6.78
N VAL A 461 7.86 2.28 6.02
CA VAL A 461 7.78 1.22 5.02
C VAL A 461 7.29 -0.09 5.64
N ALA A 462 7.81 -0.43 6.82
CA ALA A 462 7.40 -1.60 7.58
C ALA A 462 6.25 -1.22 8.53
N SER A 463 5.07 -1.78 8.32
CA SER A 463 3.87 -1.52 9.11
C SER A 463 4.06 -1.91 10.59
N THR A 464 3.61 -1.08 11.51
CA THR A 464 3.69 -1.28 12.97
C THR A 464 2.35 -1.00 13.65
N LYS A 465 1.94 0.26 13.75
CA LYS A 465 0.70 0.68 14.41
C LYS A 465 -0.55 0.18 13.69
N ALA A 466 -0.51 0.03 12.37
CA ALA A 466 -1.63 -0.54 11.64
C ALA A 466 -1.85 -2.02 11.99
N PHE A 467 -0.78 -2.81 12.20
CA PHE A 467 -0.90 -4.19 12.66
C PHE A 467 -1.63 -4.28 14.00
N THR A 468 -1.19 -3.53 15.01
CA THR A 468 -1.82 -3.54 16.33
C THR A 468 -3.26 -3.00 16.30
N SER A 469 -3.56 -2.01 15.44
CA SER A 469 -4.91 -1.53 15.22
C SER A 469 -5.80 -2.55 14.50
N GLN A 470 -5.25 -3.35 13.56
CA GLN A 470 -5.96 -4.48 12.96
C GLN A 470 -6.30 -5.54 14.00
N LEU A 471 -5.36 -5.88 14.90
CA LEU A 471 -5.63 -6.80 16.02
C LEU A 471 -6.72 -6.25 16.95
N CYS A 472 -6.71 -4.96 17.23
CA CYS A 472 -7.74 -4.28 18.01
C CYS A 472 -9.13 -4.47 17.39
N VAL A 473 -9.28 -4.18 16.09
CA VAL A 473 -10.56 -4.29 15.37
C VAL A 473 -10.99 -5.75 15.22
N LEU A 474 -10.06 -6.66 14.92
CA LEU A 474 -10.35 -8.11 14.84
C LEU A 474 -10.82 -8.69 16.17
N THR A 475 -10.23 -8.25 17.30
CA THR A 475 -10.67 -8.65 18.65
C THR A 475 -12.09 -8.14 18.94
N GLN A 476 -12.37 -6.88 18.60
CA GLN A 476 -13.72 -6.31 18.73
C GLN A 476 -14.72 -7.06 17.84
N PHE A 477 -14.35 -7.38 16.60
CA PHE A 477 -15.20 -8.13 15.68
C PHE A 477 -15.48 -9.56 16.20
N ALA A 478 -14.46 -10.25 16.69
CA ALA A 478 -14.62 -11.58 17.29
C ALA A 478 -15.51 -11.56 18.54
N LEU A 479 -15.39 -10.52 19.39
CA LEU A 479 -16.28 -10.31 20.54
C LEU A 479 -17.72 -10.07 20.07
N LEU A 480 -17.95 -9.20 19.08
CA LEU A 480 -19.27 -8.94 18.51
C LEU A 480 -19.93 -10.25 18.01
N LEU A 481 -19.22 -11.03 17.21
CA LEU A 481 -19.68 -12.31 16.71
C LEU A 481 -19.94 -13.32 17.83
N GLY A 482 -19.04 -13.41 18.80
CA GLY A 482 -19.20 -14.27 19.97
C GLY A 482 -20.48 -13.93 20.73
N ARG A 483 -20.77 -12.65 20.96
CA ARG A 483 -22.01 -12.18 21.59
C ARG A 483 -23.25 -12.50 20.76
N MET A 484 -23.15 -12.46 19.43
CA MET A 484 -24.24 -12.91 18.55
C MET A 484 -24.48 -14.43 18.62
N ARG A 485 -23.47 -15.20 19.02
CA ARG A 485 -23.43 -16.68 18.98
C ARG A 485 -23.47 -17.36 20.35
N GLY A 486 -23.76 -16.62 21.42
CA GLY A 486 -23.98 -17.18 22.74
C GLY A 486 -22.85 -17.01 23.75
N LEU A 487 -21.80 -16.27 23.44
CA LEU A 487 -20.80 -15.84 24.44
C LEU A 487 -21.50 -15.08 25.58
N GLY A 488 -21.29 -15.48 26.82
CA GLY A 488 -21.95 -14.90 27.99
C GLY A 488 -21.58 -13.43 28.21
N GLN A 489 -22.50 -12.66 28.82
CA GLN A 489 -22.23 -11.25 29.11
C GLN A 489 -21.01 -11.06 30.05
N SER A 490 -20.88 -11.95 31.05
CA SER A 490 -19.76 -11.88 32.00
C SER A 490 -18.40 -12.13 31.33
N GLU A 491 -18.35 -13.09 30.41
CA GLU A 491 -17.14 -13.38 29.60
C GLU A 491 -16.82 -12.22 28.66
N GLY A 492 -17.83 -11.69 27.97
CA GLY A 492 -17.69 -10.52 27.14
C GLY A 492 -17.20 -9.29 27.91
N ARG A 493 -17.70 -9.09 29.13
CA ARG A 493 -17.24 -7.99 30.01
C ARG A 493 -15.80 -8.18 30.46
N ALA A 494 -15.39 -9.39 30.79
CA ALA A 494 -14.00 -9.67 31.15
C ALA A 494 -13.07 -9.37 29.97
N LEU A 495 -13.41 -9.82 28.76
CA LEU A 495 -12.64 -9.55 27.55
C LEU A 495 -12.60 -8.06 27.20
N ALA A 496 -13.72 -7.35 27.32
CA ALA A 496 -13.78 -5.91 27.05
C ALA A 496 -12.89 -5.11 28.01
N LYS A 497 -12.83 -5.48 29.30
CA LYS A 497 -11.93 -4.86 30.28
C LYS A 497 -10.45 -5.10 29.96
N GLU A 498 -10.11 -6.32 29.57
CA GLU A 498 -8.74 -6.64 29.17
C GLU A 498 -8.34 -5.87 27.89
N LEU A 499 -9.25 -5.74 26.93
CA LEU A 499 -9.01 -4.98 25.70
C LEU A 499 -8.79 -3.49 26.01
N ASP A 500 -9.58 -2.90 26.90
CA ASP A 500 -9.43 -1.52 27.35
C ASP A 500 -8.10 -1.25 28.05
N ALA A 501 -7.53 -2.27 28.68
CA ALA A 501 -6.23 -2.19 29.37
C ALA A 501 -5.01 -2.31 28.41
N ILE A 502 -5.20 -2.73 27.17
CA ILE A 502 -4.08 -2.97 26.22
C ILE A 502 -3.24 -1.71 25.96
N PRO A 503 -3.81 -0.51 25.74
CA PRO A 503 -3.00 0.70 25.54
C PRO A 503 -1.98 0.95 26.64
N MET A 504 -2.37 0.75 27.89
CA MET A 504 -1.47 0.89 29.03
C MET A 504 -0.39 -0.21 29.06
N LYS A 505 -0.75 -1.44 28.68
CA LYS A 505 0.22 -2.53 28.59
C LYS A 505 1.25 -2.27 27.50
N ILE A 506 0.84 -1.72 26.35
CA ILE A 506 1.76 -1.30 25.27
C ILE A 506 2.68 -0.17 25.78
N GLN A 507 2.12 0.84 26.46
CA GLN A 507 2.92 1.93 27.02
C GLN A 507 4.00 1.41 27.98
N ASN A 508 3.66 0.49 28.88
CA ASN A 508 4.61 -0.10 29.82
C ASN A 508 5.77 -0.85 29.12
N ILE A 509 5.52 -1.38 27.91
CA ILE A 509 6.58 -2.00 27.08
C ILE A 509 7.46 -0.91 26.50
N LEU A 510 6.87 0.15 25.96
CA LEU A 510 7.60 1.28 25.35
C LEU A 510 8.42 2.06 26.36
N ASP A 511 7.96 2.16 27.62
CA ASP A 511 8.72 2.78 28.72
C ASP A 511 10.03 2.02 29.04
N ARG A 512 10.20 0.81 28.50
CA ARG A 512 11.38 -0.04 28.65
C ARG A 512 12.13 -0.23 27.32
N VAL A 513 12.04 0.71 26.41
CA VAL A 513 12.67 0.62 25.09
C VAL A 513 14.19 0.42 25.17
N GLU A 514 14.87 1.00 26.17
CA GLU A 514 16.31 0.84 26.38
C GLU A 514 16.72 -0.62 26.58
N ASP A 515 15.89 -1.45 27.25
CA ASP A 515 16.16 -2.89 27.40
C ASP A 515 16.14 -3.58 26.01
N ILE A 516 15.22 -3.17 25.13
CA ILE A 516 15.07 -3.72 23.78
C ILE A 516 16.25 -3.27 22.89
N GLU A 517 16.65 -2.01 22.99
CA GLU A 517 17.82 -1.46 22.28
C GLU A 517 19.10 -2.19 22.66
N ASN A 518 19.31 -2.45 23.95
CA ASN A 518 20.47 -3.20 24.43
C ASN A 518 20.53 -4.62 23.84
N ILE A 519 19.38 -5.32 23.79
CA ILE A 519 19.28 -6.64 23.15
C ILE A 519 19.58 -6.52 21.65
N ALA A 520 19.01 -5.53 20.97
CA ALA A 520 19.23 -5.33 19.55
C ALA A 520 20.71 -5.04 19.24
N HIS A 521 21.40 -4.26 20.07
CA HIS A 521 22.84 -4.01 19.94
C HIS A 521 23.68 -5.28 20.16
N GLU A 522 23.33 -6.10 21.16
CA GLU A 522 24.04 -7.36 21.44
C GLU A 522 23.99 -8.31 20.25
N TYR A 523 22.84 -8.39 19.55
CA TYR A 523 22.64 -9.32 18.44
C TYR A 523 22.74 -8.68 17.05
N SER A 524 23.17 -7.42 16.94
CA SER A 524 23.24 -6.65 15.68
C SER A 524 24.15 -7.27 14.61
N SER A 525 25.11 -8.11 15.01
CA SER A 525 26.02 -8.82 14.09
C SER A 525 25.48 -10.16 13.59
N ALA A 526 24.33 -10.62 14.09
CA ALA A 526 23.76 -11.89 13.66
C ALA A 526 23.17 -11.77 12.25
N SER A 527 23.42 -12.78 11.41
CA SER A 527 22.95 -12.82 10.01
C SER A 527 21.63 -13.58 9.82
N ASN A 528 21.16 -14.29 10.86
CA ASN A 528 19.94 -15.09 10.81
C ASN A 528 19.19 -15.01 12.14
N PHE A 529 17.86 -14.94 12.07
CA PHE A 529 16.98 -14.94 13.23
C PHE A 529 15.82 -15.92 13.04
N LEU A 530 15.51 -16.66 14.11
CA LEU A 530 14.31 -17.50 14.17
C LEU A 530 13.35 -16.94 15.22
N TYR A 531 12.13 -16.71 14.79
CA TYR A 531 11.03 -16.26 15.62
C TYR A 531 10.10 -17.44 15.92
N LEU A 532 9.92 -17.78 17.18
CA LEU A 532 9.17 -18.95 17.60
C LEU A 532 7.86 -18.53 18.28
N GLY A 533 6.75 -19.05 17.79
CA GLY A 533 5.44 -18.82 18.38
C GLY A 533 4.61 -20.09 18.46
N ARG A 534 3.62 -20.11 19.36
CA ARG A 534 2.66 -21.21 19.51
C ARG A 534 1.25 -20.67 19.63
N GLY A 535 0.28 -21.33 18.96
CA GLY A 535 -1.10 -20.86 18.92
C GLY A 535 -1.16 -19.45 18.34
N VAL A 536 -1.89 -18.54 18.96
CA VAL A 536 -2.04 -17.13 18.53
C VAL A 536 -0.71 -16.36 18.45
N ASN A 537 0.35 -16.82 19.13
CA ASN A 537 1.66 -16.20 19.06
C ASN A 537 2.48 -16.62 17.82
N PHE A 538 2.06 -17.66 17.09
CA PHE A 538 2.75 -18.04 15.85
C PHE A 538 2.61 -16.97 14.76
N PRO A 539 1.41 -16.46 14.42
CA PRO A 539 1.28 -15.31 13.53
C PRO A 539 2.06 -14.07 13.95
N VAL A 540 2.19 -13.82 15.27
CA VAL A 540 2.99 -12.70 15.79
C VAL A 540 4.48 -12.95 15.56
N ALA A 541 4.95 -14.20 15.66
CA ALA A 541 6.33 -14.57 15.31
C ALA A 541 6.60 -14.37 13.80
N LEU A 542 5.64 -14.71 12.92
CA LEU A 542 5.73 -14.43 11.49
C LEU A 542 5.85 -12.92 11.22
N GLU A 543 5.05 -12.10 11.91
CA GLU A 543 5.09 -10.64 11.77
C GLU A 543 6.44 -10.06 12.24
N GLY A 544 6.97 -10.51 13.38
CA GLY A 544 8.30 -10.11 13.87
C GLY A 544 9.41 -10.45 12.89
N ALA A 545 9.38 -11.65 12.31
CA ALA A 545 10.32 -12.06 11.27
C ALA A 545 10.20 -11.19 10.01
N LEU A 546 8.97 -10.87 9.58
CA LEU A 546 8.71 -9.98 8.45
C LEU A 546 9.30 -8.58 8.70
N LYS A 547 9.08 -7.99 9.88
CA LYS A 547 9.64 -6.66 10.23
C LYS A 547 11.15 -6.64 10.12
N LEU A 548 11.84 -7.64 10.66
CA LEU A 548 13.29 -7.69 10.57
C LEU A 548 13.78 -7.82 9.12
N LYS A 549 13.14 -8.67 8.30
CA LYS A 549 13.47 -8.84 6.88
C LYS A 549 13.29 -7.55 6.08
N GLU A 550 12.18 -6.85 6.28
CA GLU A 550 11.83 -5.65 5.51
C GLU A 550 12.83 -4.51 5.67
N ILE A 551 13.35 -4.31 6.88
CA ILE A 551 14.19 -3.14 7.20
C ILE A 551 15.68 -3.43 7.18
N SER A 552 16.11 -4.68 7.40
CA SER A 552 17.53 -5.03 7.53
C SER A 552 18.05 -5.95 6.43
N TYR A 553 17.18 -6.61 5.67
CA TYR A 553 17.49 -7.69 4.74
C TYR A 553 18.18 -8.90 5.40
N ILE A 554 18.22 -8.96 6.74
CA ILE A 554 18.68 -10.13 7.48
C ILE A 554 17.68 -11.26 7.28
N HIS A 555 18.19 -12.48 7.08
CA HIS A 555 17.32 -13.66 6.99
C HIS A 555 16.60 -13.88 8.33
N ALA A 556 15.27 -13.82 8.32
CA ALA A 556 14.44 -14.03 9.50
C ALA A 556 13.22 -14.89 9.14
N GLU A 557 12.94 -15.90 9.93
CA GLU A 557 11.81 -16.81 9.74
C GLU A 557 11.00 -17.00 11.02
N GLY A 558 9.66 -17.13 10.86
CA GLY A 558 8.76 -17.50 11.94
C GLY A 558 8.41 -18.99 11.87
N TYR A 559 8.53 -19.68 12.99
CA TYR A 559 8.20 -21.11 13.09
C TYR A 559 7.17 -21.39 14.19
N PRO A 560 6.25 -22.34 13.98
CA PRO A 560 5.52 -22.94 15.08
C PRO A 560 6.52 -23.59 16.03
N ALA A 561 6.53 -23.18 17.29
CA ALA A 561 7.60 -23.59 18.24
C ALA A 561 7.75 -25.11 18.38
N ALA A 562 6.67 -25.88 18.18
CA ALA A 562 6.71 -27.33 18.24
C ALA A 562 7.41 -27.97 17.02
N GLU A 563 7.41 -27.29 15.87
CA GLU A 563 7.99 -27.77 14.60
C GLU A 563 9.53 -27.64 14.57
N MET A 564 10.12 -26.94 15.54
CA MET A 564 11.58 -26.85 15.67
C MET A 564 12.29 -28.21 15.82
N LYS A 565 11.54 -29.28 16.07
CA LYS A 565 12.08 -30.66 16.21
C LYS A 565 12.08 -31.41 14.88
N HIS A 566 11.41 -30.87 13.88
CA HIS A 566 11.21 -31.48 12.57
C HIS A 566 11.85 -30.66 11.47
#